data_db8f4b5fbb6255ddcf12f0c11548afe7
#
_entry.id   db8f4b5fbb6255ddcf12f0c11548afe7
#
_cell.length_a   1.000
_cell.length_b   1.000
_cell.length_c   1.000
_cell.angle_alpha   90.00
_cell.angle_beta   90.00
_cell.angle_gamma   90.00
#
_symmetry.space_group_name_H-M   'P 1'
#
loop_
_entity.id
_entity.type
_entity.pdbx_description
1 polymer ?
#
loop_
_entity_poly.entity_id
_entity_poly.type
_entity_poly.pdbx_seq_one_letter_code
_entity_poly.pdbx_strand_id
1 'polypeptide(L)'
;MRLLIGVPTLDYVNADFVKCLTRLLMKLKDENIDFDLMIESGTLVYLARERIARKALDDHFTHVLWLDSDMIFNVDILEKLMASGKDFVTGIYHARRKGYGSCIFKSIEPDIGVERFEEYPEELFQIAACGFGCVLTSSYLLSNVYLHNNTCFTPLPWLGEDIAFCKRATDLGFKLWCEPSVVCGHIGLTPIYPEDHEAWKKTINS
;
A
#
# COMPACT_ATOMS: atom_id res chain seq x y z
N MET A 1 -0.64 -19.80 6.02
CA MET A 1 -0.79 -18.33 5.98
C MET A 1 -2.26 -18.00 6.22
N ARG A 2 -2.56 -17.03 7.05
CA ARG A 2 -3.92 -16.50 7.23
C ARG A 2 -3.88 -15.02 6.86
N LEU A 3 -4.56 -14.64 5.78
CA LEU A 3 -4.48 -13.31 5.16
C LEU A 3 -5.71 -12.48 5.49
N LEU A 4 -5.53 -11.23 5.92
CA LEU A 4 -6.59 -10.23 5.90
C LEU A 4 -6.39 -9.34 4.66
N ILE A 5 -7.42 -9.18 3.84
CA ILE A 5 -7.46 -8.17 2.80
C ILE A 5 -8.16 -6.95 3.38
N GLY A 6 -7.42 -5.86 3.57
CA GLY A 6 -7.90 -4.63 4.18
C GLY A 6 -8.15 -3.54 3.14
N VAL A 7 -9.39 -3.08 3.03
CA VAL A 7 -9.82 -2.06 2.07
C VAL A 7 -10.40 -0.86 2.81
N PRO A 8 -9.61 0.19 3.08
CA PRO A 8 -10.16 1.43 3.58
C PRO A 8 -10.90 2.17 2.45
N THR A 9 -12.08 2.69 2.74
CA THR A 9 -12.86 3.50 1.79
C THR A 9 -13.65 4.57 2.53
N LEU A 10 -14.07 5.63 1.83
CA LEU A 10 -14.96 6.64 2.42
C LEU A 10 -16.42 6.13 2.36
N ASP A 11 -17.07 6.26 1.20
CA ASP A 11 -18.49 5.98 1.07
C ASP A 11 -18.80 4.94 0.00
N TYR A 12 -17.91 4.73 -0.97
CA TYR A 12 -18.12 3.79 -2.08
C TYR A 12 -16.80 3.21 -2.59
N VAL A 13 -16.91 2.09 -3.27
CA VAL A 13 -15.81 1.40 -3.95
C VAL A 13 -15.94 1.54 -5.45
N ASN A 14 -14.82 1.75 -6.15
CA ASN A 14 -14.85 1.85 -7.60
C ASN A 14 -15.18 0.49 -8.26
N ALA A 15 -16.01 0.49 -9.31
CA ALA A 15 -16.42 -0.74 -9.99
C ALA A 15 -15.24 -1.51 -10.63
N ASP A 16 -14.22 -0.82 -11.12
CA ASP A 16 -13.04 -1.49 -11.70
C ASP A 16 -12.16 -2.09 -10.59
N PHE A 17 -12.07 -1.44 -9.42
CA PHE A 17 -11.48 -2.06 -8.23
C PHE A 17 -12.22 -3.34 -7.83
N VAL A 18 -13.57 -3.30 -7.78
CA VAL A 18 -14.38 -4.48 -7.44
C VAL A 18 -14.11 -5.64 -8.40
N LYS A 19 -13.95 -5.38 -9.71
CA LYS A 19 -13.58 -6.41 -10.69
C LYS A 19 -12.21 -7.04 -10.38
N CYS A 20 -11.21 -6.22 -10.06
CA CYS A 20 -9.89 -6.71 -9.67
C CYS A 20 -9.95 -7.51 -8.38
N LEU A 21 -10.62 -6.98 -7.35
CA LEU A 21 -10.78 -7.65 -6.06
C LEU A 21 -11.49 -9.00 -6.22
N THR A 22 -12.60 -9.05 -6.95
CA THR A 22 -13.35 -10.30 -7.17
C THR A 22 -12.46 -11.37 -7.82
N ARG A 23 -11.68 -11.01 -8.84
CA ARG A 23 -10.74 -11.95 -9.49
C ARG A 23 -9.67 -12.46 -8.52
N LEU A 24 -9.12 -11.57 -7.69
CA LEU A 24 -8.16 -11.95 -6.64
C LEU A 24 -8.79 -12.93 -5.65
N LEU A 25 -10.00 -12.62 -5.11
CA LEU A 25 -10.68 -13.51 -4.15
C LEU A 25 -10.98 -14.89 -4.74
N MET A 26 -11.39 -14.95 -6.00
CA MET A 26 -11.60 -16.24 -6.70
C MET A 26 -10.30 -17.04 -6.80
N LYS A 27 -9.19 -16.40 -7.21
CA LYS A 27 -7.87 -17.05 -7.27
C LYS A 27 -7.45 -17.58 -5.90
N LEU A 28 -7.55 -16.76 -4.83
CA LEU A 28 -7.18 -17.17 -3.47
C LEU A 28 -7.99 -18.39 -3.00
N LYS A 29 -9.28 -18.40 -3.32
CA LYS A 29 -10.15 -19.55 -3.03
C LYS A 29 -9.73 -20.81 -3.78
N ASP A 30 -9.44 -20.70 -5.07
CA ASP A 30 -9.00 -21.82 -5.90
C ASP A 30 -7.65 -22.40 -5.43
N GLU A 31 -6.77 -21.53 -4.90
CA GLU A 31 -5.48 -21.91 -4.31
C GLU A 31 -5.57 -22.38 -2.84
N ASN A 32 -6.77 -22.46 -2.26
CA ASN A 32 -7.01 -22.82 -0.86
C ASN A 32 -6.24 -21.95 0.16
N ILE A 33 -6.06 -20.68 -0.15
CA ILE A 33 -5.48 -19.71 0.79
C ILE A 33 -6.54 -19.32 1.81
N ASP A 34 -6.22 -19.40 3.09
CA ASP A 34 -7.09 -18.91 4.18
C ASP A 34 -7.06 -17.38 4.21
N PHE A 35 -8.18 -16.75 3.90
CA PHE A 35 -8.30 -15.28 3.88
C PHE A 35 -9.64 -14.78 4.40
N ASP A 36 -9.66 -13.54 4.86
CA ASP A 36 -10.84 -12.74 5.15
C ASP A 36 -10.73 -11.38 4.44
N LEU A 37 -11.86 -10.73 4.20
CA LEU A 37 -11.97 -9.41 3.59
C LEU A 37 -12.63 -8.44 4.57
N MET A 38 -11.96 -7.33 4.86
CA MET A 38 -12.54 -6.22 5.61
C MET A 38 -12.56 -4.95 4.76
N ILE A 39 -13.75 -4.48 4.43
CA ILE A 39 -13.97 -3.16 3.82
C ILE A 39 -14.43 -2.23 4.94
N GLU A 40 -13.57 -1.28 5.30
CA GLU A 40 -13.86 -0.33 6.37
C GLU A 40 -14.20 1.03 5.79
N SER A 41 -15.41 1.53 6.09
CA SER A 41 -15.97 2.75 5.50
C SER A 41 -16.54 3.71 6.53
N GLY A 42 -16.95 4.91 6.07
CA GLY A 42 -17.66 5.89 6.88
C GLY A 42 -16.81 6.57 7.94
N THR A 43 -15.47 6.59 7.78
CA THR A 43 -14.55 7.22 8.72
C THR A 43 -13.33 7.82 8.00
N LEU A 44 -12.47 8.51 8.72
CA LEU A 44 -11.19 8.99 8.19
C LEU A 44 -10.29 7.80 7.84
N VAL A 45 -9.52 7.92 6.75
CA VAL A 45 -8.71 6.82 6.20
C VAL A 45 -7.76 6.21 7.23
N TYR A 46 -7.13 7.03 8.08
CA TYR A 46 -6.24 6.52 9.11
C TYR A 46 -6.97 5.72 10.19
N LEU A 47 -8.21 6.08 10.52
CA LEU A 47 -9.05 5.30 11.47
C LEU A 47 -9.49 3.98 10.85
N ALA A 48 -9.84 3.98 9.55
CA ALA A 48 -10.17 2.77 8.84
C ALA A 48 -8.97 1.79 8.84
N ARG A 49 -7.77 2.27 8.50
CA ARG A 49 -6.54 1.48 8.57
C ARG A 49 -6.20 1.00 9.97
N GLU A 50 -6.41 1.84 10.99
CA GLU A 50 -6.21 1.43 12.40
C GLU A 50 -7.14 0.29 12.82
N ARG A 51 -8.43 0.33 12.43
CA ARG A 51 -9.40 -0.73 12.71
C ARG A 51 -9.04 -2.04 11.99
N ILE A 52 -8.60 -1.95 10.73
CA ILE A 52 -8.12 -3.11 9.97
C ILE A 52 -6.88 -3.71 10.64
N ALA A 53 -5.92 -2.88 11.06
CA ALA A 53 -4.73 -3.36 11.78
C ALA A 53 -5.09 -4.07 13.08
N ARG A 54 -6.01 -3.51 13.87
CA ARG A 54 -6.49 -4.14 15.11
C ARG A 54 -7.17 -5.48 14.85
N LYS A 55 -8.09 -5.54 13.88
CA LYS A 55 -8.70 -6.82 13.48
C LYS A 55 -7.64 -7.85 13.12
N ALA A 56 -6.62 -7.44 12.34
CA ALA A 56 -5.55 -8.36 11.96
C ALA A 56 -4.80 -8.95 13.16
N LEU A 57 -4.55 -8.14 14.18
CA LEU A 57 -3.87 -8.56 15.40
C LEU A 57 -4.78 -9.39 16.32
N ASP A 58 -6.00 -8.92 16.57
CA ASP A 58 -6.96 -9.55 17.48
C ASP A 58 -7.41 -10.93 16.98
N ASP A 59 -7.61 -11.08 15.68
CA ASP A 59 -8.03 -12.32 15.04
C ASP A 59 -6.86 -13.19 14.55
N HIS A 60 -5.61 -12.84 14.90
CA HIS A 60 -4.40 -13.62 14.61
C HIS A 60 -4.14 -13.89 13.13
N PHE A 61 -4.40 -12.93 12.25
CA PHE A 61 -3.93 -12.99 10.87
C PHE A 61 -2.41 -12.93 10.81
N THR A 62 -1.81 -13.58 9.83
CA THR A 62 -0.35 -13.59 9.66
C THR A 62 0.13 -12.42 8.83
N HIS A 63 -0.72 -11.97 7.90
CA HIS A 63 -0.41 -10.87 6.97
C HIS A 63 -1.66 -10.06 6.69
N VAL A 64 -1.44 -8.79 6.30
CA VAL A 64 -2.48 -7.91 5.76
C VAL A 64 -2.08 -7.44 4.37
N LEU A 65 -2.93 -7.66 3.39
CA LEU A 65 -2.86 -7.04 2.08
C LEU A 65 -3.74 -5.79 2.09
N TRP A 66 -3.09 -4.64 2.06
CA TRP A 66 -3.74 -3.32 2.01
C TRP A 66 -4.01 -2.94 0.57
N LEU A 67 -5.25 -2.61 0.25
CA LEU A 67 -5.67 -2.16 -1.07
C LEU A 67 -6.58 -0.95 -0.94
N ASP A 68 -6.18 0.20 -1.47
CA ASP A 68 -7.09 1.34 -1.54
C ASP A 68 -8.20 1.06 -2.57
N SER A 69 -9.41 1.54 -2.30
CA SER A 69 -10.63 1.23 -3.05
C SER A 69 -10.70 1.80 -4.47
N ASP A 70 -9.63 2.45 -4.91
CA ASP A 70 -9.45 3.07 -6.23
C ASP A 70 -8.21 2.56 -6.97
N MET A 71 -7.72 1.37 -6.60
CA MET A 71 -6.59 0.72 -7.27
C MET A 71 -7.05 -0.28 -8.33
N ILE A 72 -6.29 -0.37 -9.42
CA ILE A 72 -6.39 -1.45 -10.42
C ILE A 72 -5.14 -2.29 -10.34
N PHE A 73 -5.30 -3.61 -10.26
CA PHE A 73 -4.19 -4.53 -10.08
C PHE A 73 -4.44 -5.88 -10.75
N ASN A 74 -3.38 -6.61 -11.00
CA ASN A 74 -3.42 -7.98 -11.52
C ASN A 74 -3.69 -8.99 -10.40
N VAL A 75 -4.21 -10.15 -10.75
CA VAL A 75 -4.56 -11.23 -9.79
C VAL A 75 -3.35 -11.88 -9.12
N ASP A 76 -2.14 -11.67 -9.64
CA ASP A 76 -0.88 -12.23 -9.15
C ASP A 76 -0.15 -11.32 -8.13
N ILE A 77 -0.75 -10.19 -7.73
CA ILE A 77 -0.11 -9.25 -6.81
C ILE A 77 0.30 -9.89 -5.49
N LEU A 78 -0.57 -10.71 -4.89
CA LEU A 78 -0.25 -11.37 -3.62
C LEU A 78 0.93 -12.32 -3.76
N GLU A 79 0.92 -13.16 -4.78
CA GLU A 79 2.00 -14.12 -5.07
C GLU A 79 3.36 -13.41 -5.20
N LYS A 80 3.41 -12.34 -6.01
CA LYS A 80 4.61 -11.54 -6.23
C LYS A 80 5.11 -10.85 -4.94
N LEU A 81 4.20 -10.22 -4.20
CA LEU A 81 4.56 -9.57 -2.93
C LEU A 81 5.05 -10.60 -1.91
N MET A 82 4.38 -11.74 -1.78
CA MET A 82 4.78 -12.82 -0.87
C MET A 82 6.13 -13.45 -1.24
N ALA A 83 6.44 -13.57 -2.54
CA ALA A 83 7.71 -14.13 -3.01
C ALA A 83 8.94 -13.35 -2.50
N SER A 84 8.77 -12.07 -2.15
CA SER A 84 9.82 -11.25 -1.56
C SER A 84 10.28 -11.72 -0.19
N GLY A 85 9.43 -12.41 0.57
CA GLY A 85 9.70 -12.86 1.94
C GLY A 85 9.95 -11.72 2.93
N LYS A 86 9.39 -10.52 2.69
CA LYS A 86 9.61 -9.33 3.51
C LYS A 86 8.43 -9.04 4.43
N ASP A 87 8.71 -8.44 5.61
CA ASP A 87 7.68 -8.00 6.54
C ASP A 87 6.87 -6.80 6.03
N PHE A 88 7.43 -6.03 5.10
CA PHE A 88 6.78 -4.94 4.41
C PHE A 88 7.22 -4.91 2.95
N VAL A 89 6.27 -4.99 2.04
CA VAL A 89 6.53 -4.83 0.60
C VAL A 89 5.35 -4.15 -0.09
N THR A 90 5.65 -3.22 -0.98
CA THR A 90 4.68 -2.49 -1.81
C THR A 90 4.87 -2.76 -3.28
N GLY A 91 3.82 -2.56 -4.08
CA GLY A 91 3.92 -2.40 -5.52
C GLY A 91 4.12 -0.94 -5.93
N ILE A 92 4.41 -0.72 -7.21
CA ILE A 92 4.55 0.60 -7.81
C ILE A 92 3.17 1.14 -8.21
N TYR A 93 2.90 2.39 -7.83
CA TYR A 93 1.79 3.17 -8.38
C TYR A 93 2.05 4.67 -8.27
N HIS A 94 1.29 5.46 -8.98
CA HIS A 94 1.44 6.91 -9.08
C HIS A 94 0.25 7.67 -8.52
N ALA A 95 0.51 8.89 -8.06
CA ALA A 95 -0.54 9.78 -7.58
C ALA A 95 -1.46 10.19 -8.74
N ARG A 96 -2.77 10.25 -8.48
CA ARG A 96 -3.78 10.69 -9.47
C ARG A 96 -3.90 12.20 -9.65
N ARG A 97 -3.07 12.98 -8.94
CA ARG A 97 -2.98 14.43 -9.11
C ARG A 97 -2.08 14.77 -10.28
N LYS A 98 -2.34 15.90 -10.94
CA LYS A 98 -1.48 16.43 -12.01
C LYS A 98 -0.01 16.42 -11.54
N GLY A 99 0.87 15.95 -12.42
CA GLY A 99 2.25 15.64 -12.09
C GLY A 99 2.50 14.14 -11.90
N TYR A 100 1.46 13.38 -11.56
CA TYR A 100 1.46 11.90 -11.47
C TYR A 100 2.72 11.32 -10.82
N GLY A 101 3.24 12.02 -9.79
CA GLY A 101 4.49 11.61 -9.14
C GLY A 101 4.35 10.24 -8.46
N SER A 102 5.47 9.53 -8.37
CA SER A 102 5.56 8.25 -7.67
C SER A 102 5.00 8.34 -6.26
N CYS A 103 4.29 7.30 -5.80
CA CYS A 103 3.91 7.13 -4.39
C CYS A 103 4.95 6.31 -3.60
N ILE A 104 6.15 6.13 -4.16
CA ILE A 104 7.29 5.47 -3.53
C ILE A 104 8.37 6.52 -3.25
N PHE A 105 8.92 6.52 -2.03
CA PHE A 105 9.80 7.57 -1.54
C PHE A 105 11.18 7.04 -1.15
N LYS A 106 12.24 7.75 -1.59
CA LYS A 106 13.64 7.44 -1.30
C LYS A 106 14.04 7.88 0.10
N SER A 107 13.52 9.02 0.55
CA SER A 107 13.81 9.57 1.87
C SER A 107 12.60 10.27 2.48
N ILE A 108 12.63 10.41 3.80
CA ILE A 108 11.74 11.26 4.59
C ILE A 108 12.67 12.28 5.26
N GLU A 109 12.68 13.50 4.77
CA GLU A 109 13.50 14.58 5.31
C GLU A 109 12.69 15.46 6.26
N PRO A 110 13.11 15.62 7.53
CA PRO A 110 12.49 16.59 8.41
C PRO A 110 12.47 17.98 7.75
N ASP A 111 11.36 18.69 7.83
CA ASP A 111 11.15 20.05 7.33
C ASP A 111 11.17 20.22 5.79
N ILE A 112 11.60 19.21 5.02
CA ILE A 112 11.64 19.23 3.55
C ILE A 112 10.51 18.41 2.95
N GLY A 113 10.13 17.31 3.61
CA GLY A 113 9.09 16.38 3.13
C GLY A 113 9.67 15.05 2.65
N VAL A 114 9.19 14.56 1.51
CA VAL A 114 9.56 13.26 0.97
C VAL A 114 10.18 13.42 -0.42
N GLU A 115 11.29 12.71 -0.68
CA GLU A 115 11.88 12.59 -2.01
C GLU A 115 11.29 11.37 -2.72
N ARG A 116 10.81 11.55 -3.96
CA ARG A 116 10.20 10.48 -4.76
C ARG A 116 11.23 9.75 -5.60
N PHE A 117 10.94 8.48 -5.90
CA PHE A 117 11.64 7.81 -6.99
C PHE A 117 11.14 8.37 -8.33
N GLU A 118 12.06 8.75 -9.20
CA GLU A 118 11.78 9.14 -10.59
C GLU A 118 11.93 7.94 -11.53
N GLU A 119 12.89 7.07 -11.22
CA GLU A 119 13.14 5.80 -11.91
C GLU A 119 13.21 4.69 -10.88
N TYR A 120 12.78 3.49 -11.23
CA TYR A 120 12.75 2.35 -10.34
C TYR A 120 13.83 1.33 -10.72
N PRO A 121 14.52 0.72 -9.73
CA PRO A 121 15.31 -0.47 -9.98
C PRO A 121 14.47 -1.60 -10.59
N GLU A 122 15.10 -2.47 -11.38
CA GLU A 122 14.43 -3.61 -12.00
C GLU A 122 14.15 -4.75 -11.01
N GLU A 123 14.93 -4.84 -9.94
CA GLU A 123 14.82 -5.85 -8.88
C GLU A 123 14.23 -5.24 -7.60
N LEU A 124 13.83 -6.11 -6.66
CA LEU A 124 13.35 -5.76 -5.32
C LEU A 124 14.31 -4.75 -4.65
N PHE A 125 13.82 -3.59 -4.26
CA PHE A 125 14.65 -2.52 -3.71
C PHE A 125 14.09 -1.93 -2.41
N GLN A 126 14.98 -1.38 -1.59
CA GLN A 126 14.61 -0.75 -0.32
C GLN A 126 14.10 0.68 -0.56
N ILE A 127 13.10 1.07 0.22
CA ILE A 127 12.46 2.38 0.20
C ILE A 127 12.42 2.99 1.60
N ALA A 128 12.23 4.29 1.71
CA ALA A 128 12.02 4.96 2.99
C ALA A 128 10.54 4.99 3.39
N ALA A 129 9.65 5.17 2.42
CA ALA A 129 8.22 5.20 2.63
C ALA A 129 7.44 4.96 1.34
N CYS A 130 6.15 4.71 1.46
CA CYS A 130 5.21 4.68 0.34
C CYS A 130 3.79 5.02 0.81
N GLY A 131 2.89 5.30 -0.14
CA GLY A 131 1.46 5.24 0.11
C GLY A 131 0.97 3.79 0.31
N PHE A 132 -0.25 3.62 0.79
CA PHE A 132 -0.81 2.30 1.15
C PHE A 132 -1.82 1.77 0.12
N GLY A 133 -1.69 2.18 -1.15
CA GLY A 133 -2.59 1.73 -2.23
C GLY A 133 -2.47 0.25 -2.57
N CYS A 134 -1.26 -0.34 -2.45
CA CYS A 134 -1.02 -1.77 -2.63
C CYS A 134 0.19 -2.19 -1.81
N VAL A 135 -0.03 -2.64 -0.57
CA VAL A 135 1.02 -3.00 0.39
C VAL A 135 0.69 -4.34 1.03
N LEU A 136 1.70 -5.18 1.20
CA LEU A 136 1.63 -6.37 2.05
C LEU A 136 2.47 -6.15 3.30
N THR A 137 1.88 -6.37 4.48
CA THR A 137 2.59 -6.33 5.77
C THR A 137 2.44 -7.63 6.52
N SER A 138 3.49 -8.06 7.24
CA SER A 138 3.35 -9.11 8.25
C SER A 138 2.65 -8.58 9.50
N SER A 139 1.91 -9.43 10.20
CA SER A 139 1.34 -9.07 11.51
C SER A 139 2.43 -8.92 12.57
N TYR A 140 3.60 -9.52 12.36
CA TYR A 140 4.76 -9.30 13.22
C TYR A 140 5.20 -7.83 13.19
N LEU A 141 5.32 -7.23 12.00
CA LEU A 141 5.60 -5.79 11.87
C LEU A 141 4.50 -4.94 12.48
N LEU A 142 3.22 -5.22 12.16
CA LEU A 142 2.08 -4.47 12.69
C LEU A 142 2.04 -4.48 14.21
N SER A 143 2.27 -5.64 14.84
CA SER A 143 2.27 -5.78 16.30
C SER A 143 3.40 -4.98 16.95
N ASN A 144 4.61 -4.99 16.37
CA ASN A 144 5.72 -4.19 16.88
C ASN A 144 5.44 -2.69 16.78
N VAL A 145 4.92 -2.22 15.64
CA VAL A 145 4.55 -0.81 15.48
C VAL A 145 3.49 -0.42 16.51
N TYR A 146 2.44 -1.24 16.68
CA TYR A 146 1.37 -0.97 17.62
C TYR A 146 1.85 -0.96 19.08
N LEU A 147 2.64 -1.96 19.50
CA LEU A 147 3.13 -2.07 20.88
C LEU A 147 4.02 -0.90 21.29
N HIS A 148 4.82 -0.38 20.39
CA HIS A 148 5.74 0.73 20.70
C HIS A 148 5.10 2.11 20.60
N ASN A 149 4.04 2.26 19.79
CA ASN A 149 3.45 3.58 19.51
C ASN A 149 1.99 3.72 19.97
N ASN A 150 1.35 2.65 20.47
CA ASN A 150 -0.09 2.59 20.78
C ASN A 150 -1.01 2.86 19.55
N THR A 151 -0.46 2.91 18.37
CA THR A 151 -1.16 3.15 17.11
C THR A 151 -0.28 2.71 15.93
N CYS A 152 -0.91 2.28 14.84
CA CYS A 152 -0.22 2.02 13.58
C CYS A 152 -0.26 3.26 12.67
N PHE A 153 -1.44 3.85 12.49
CA PHE A 153 -1.74 4.80 11.41
C PHE A 153 -2.12 6.22 11.86
N THR A 154 -2.05 6.56 13.16
CA THR A 154 -2.27 7.96 13.55
C THR A 154 -1.25 8.86 12.84
N PRO A 155 -1.68 9.91 12.12
CA PRO A 155 -0.77 10.84 11.47
C PRO A 155 0.25 11.47 12.45
N LEU A 156 1.43 11.77 11.95
CA LEU A 156 2.43 12.58 12.67
C LEU A 156 2.37 14.04 12.17
N PRO A 157 2.87 15.02 12.92
CA PRO A 157 3.02 16.37 12.42
C PRO A 157 3.73 16.35 11.05
N TRP A 158 3.11 16.95 10.02
CA TRP A 158 3.59 17.05 8.63
C TRP A 158 3.58 15.75 7.82
N LEU A 159 3.24 14.60 8.40
CA LEU A 159 3.20 13.31 7.72
C LEU A 159 1.79 12.72 7.75
N GLY A 160 1.28 12.34 6.57
CA GLY A 160 0.07 11.55 6.44
C GLY A 160 0.21 10.17 7.12
N GLU A 161 -0.89 9.47 7.31
CA GLU A 161 -0.94 8.21 8.06
C GLU A 161 -0.06 7.11 7.47
N ASP A 162 0.05 7.07 6.15
CA ASP A 162 0.86 6.12 5.39
C ASP A 162 2.37 6.33 5.63
N ILE A 163 2.83 7.58 5.49
CA ILE A 163 4.23 7.93 5.75
C ILE A 163 4.55 7.83 7.24
N ALA A 164 3.59 8.18 8.10
CA ALA A 164 3.74 8.03 9.55
C ALA A 164 3.92 6.58 9.98
N PHE A 165 3.16 5.64 9.36
CA PHE A 165 3.38 4.21 9.55
C PHE A 165 4.79 3.79 9.11
N CYS A 166 5.19 4.18 7.91
CA CYS A 166 6.51 3.86 7.36
C CYS A 166 7.63 4.35 8.29
N LYS A 167 7.51 5.58 8.80
CA LYS A 167 8.48 6.14 9.76
C LYS A 167 8.53 5.33 11.06
N ARG A 168 7.39 5.01 11.66
CA ARG A 168 7.34 4.17 12.87
C ARG A 168 8.02 2.81 12.65
N ALA A 169 7.76 2.17 11.51
CA ALA A 169 8.35 0.90 11.17
C ALA A 169 9.88 1.01 11.02
N THR A 170 10.36 2.03 10.31
CA THR A 170 11.81 2.25 10.12
C THR A 170 12.51 2.66 11.40
N ASP A 171 11.89 3.44 12.28
CA ASP A 171 12.44 3.78 13.60
C ASP A 171 12.63 2.55 14.51
N LEU A 172 11.84 1.49 14.28
CA LEU A 172 12.00 0.19 14.94
C LEU A 172 12.99 -0.74 14.22
N GLY A 173 13.65 -0.28 13.16
CA GLY A 173 14.66 -1.03 12.41
C GLY A 173 14.11 -1.93 11.31
N PHE A 174 12.79 -1.92 11.03
CA PHE A 174 12.23 -2.64 9.89
C PHE A 174 12.65 -1.99 8.57
N LYS A 175 12.91 -2.84 7.58
CA LYS A 175 13.21 -2.40 6.21
C LYS A 175 11.95 -2.49 5.36
N LEU A 176 11.67 -1.43 4.63
CA LEU A 176 10.55 -1.36 3.71
C LEU A 176 11.06 -1.62 2.29
N TRP A 177 10.29 -2.37 1.51
CA TRP A 177 10.70 -2.82 0.19
C TRP A 177 9.63 -2.51 -0.87
N CYS A 178 10.07 -2.35 -2.11
CA CYS A 178 9.19 -2.25 -3.27
C CYS A 178 9.52 -3.37 -4.25
N GLU A 179 8.48 -4.08 -4.69
CA GLU A 179 8.55 -5.12 -5.73
C GLU A 179 8.14 -4.49 -7.07
N PRO A 180 9.10 -4.21 -7.97
CA PRO A 180 8.84 -3.45 -9.19
C PRO A 180 8.00 -4.21 -10.23
N SER A 181 7.92 -5.53 -10.14
CA SER A 181 7.05 -6.34 -11.02
C SER A 181 5.56 -6.23 -10.66
N VAL A 182 5.24 -5.63 -9.50
CA VAL A 182 3.87 -5.32 -9.08
C VAL A 182 3.57 -3.87 -9.44
N VAL A 183 2.86 -3.65 -10.54
CA VAL A 183 2.46 -2.32 -10.99
C VAL A 183 0.94 -2.19 -10.90
N CYS A 184 0.48 -1.13 -10.25
CA CYS A 184 -0.94 -0.85 -10.05
C CYS A 184 -1.35 0.44 -10.74
N GLY A 185 -2.55 0.46 -11.32
CA GLY A 185 -3.21 1.68 -11.77
C GLY A 185 -3.93 2.37 -10.60
N HIS A 186 -3.98 3.69 -10.62
CA HIS A 186 -4.67 4.51 -9.62
C HIS A 186 -5.81 5.27 -10.28
N ILE A 187 -7.04 5.00 -9.91
CA ILE A 187 -8.24 5.56 -10.54
C ILE A 187 -8.41 7.02 -10.10
N GLY A 188 -8.35 7.92 -11.07
CA GLY A 188 -8.71 9.32 -10.93
C GLY A 188 -9.97 9.62 -11.72
N LEU A 189 -9.93 10.61 -12.62
CA LEU A 189 -10.94 10.75 -13.68
C LEU A 189 -10.84 9.58 -14.66
N THR A 190 -9.60 9.10 -14.88
CA THR A 190 -9.25 7.85 -15.56
C THR A 190 -8.23 7.12 -14.73
N PRO A 191 -8.07 5.78 -14.86
CA PRO A 191 -6.95 5.07 -14.24
C PRO A 191 -5.62 5.70 -14.65
N ILE A 192 -4.72 5.90 -13.67
CA ILE A 192 -3.41 6.51 -13.89
C ILE A 192 -2.34 5.45 -13.67
N TYR A 193 -1.49 5.26 -14.68
CA TYR A 193 -0.40 4.30 -14.69
C TYR A 193 0.96 5.02 -14.70
N PRO A 194 2.08 4.33 -14.47
CA PRO A 194 3.42 4.91 -14.57
C PRO A 194 3.69 5.60 -15.91
N GLU A 195 3.15 5.07 -17.00
CA GLU A 195 3.27 5.60 -18.36
C GLU A 195 2.68 7.02 -18.50
N ASP A 196 1.63 7.35 -17.73
CA ASP A 196 1.01 8.68 -17.73
C ASP A 196 1.98 9.71 -17.14
N HIS A 197 2.77 9.33 -16.13
CA HIS A 197 3.82 10.18 -15.58
C HIS A 197 4.94 10.42 -16.60
N GLU A 198 5.38 9.37 -17.29
CA GLU A 198 6.40 9.50 -18.34
C GLU A 198 5.91 10.37 -19.51
N ALA A 199 4.65 10.23 -19.91
CA ALA A 199 4.03 11.09 -20.92
C ALA A 199 3.99 12.56 -20.46
N TRP A 200 3.61 12.80 -19.20
CA TRP A 200 3.58 14.14 -18.62
C TRP A 200 4.97 14.76 -18.51
N LYS A 201 6.02 14.03 -18.09
CA LYS A 201 7.40 14.52 -18.07
C LYS A 201 7.85 15.05 -19.45
N LYS A 202 7.49 14.36 -20.52
CA LYS A 202 7.80 14.79 -21.88
C LYS A 202 7.15 16.12 -22.24
N THR A 203 5.96 16.42 -21.70
CA THR A 203 5.25 17.68 -22.00
C THR A 203 5.80 18.90 -21.28
N ILE A 204 6.49 18.73 -20.14
CA ILE A 204 7.08 19.84 -19.37
C ILE A 204 8.52 20.14 -19.77
N ASN A 205 9.19 19.22 -20.48
CA ASN A 205 10.55 19.37 -20.96
C ASN A 205 10.61 19.79 -22.45
N SER A 206 9.45 20.00 -23.10
CA SER A 206 9.28 20.54 -24.46
C SER A 206 8.88 22.02 -24.41
#